data_daaca8fc27ed72687d434739c7a17508
#
_entry.id   daaca8fc27ed72687d434739c7a17508
#
_cell.length_a   1.000
_cell.length_b   1.000
_cell.length_c   1.000
_cell.angle_alpha   90.00
_cell.angle_beta   90.00
_cell.angle_gamma   90.00
#
_symmetry.space_group_name_H-M   'P 1'
#
loop_
_entity.id
_entity.type
_entity.pdbx_description
1 polymer ?
#
loop_
_entity_poly.entity_id
_entity_poly.type
_entity_poly.pdbx_seq_one_letter_code
_entity_poly.pdbx_strand_id
1 'polypeptide(L)'
;MANPSKRDSTARKVVAAARSIVTYQIGLPQGCVRVNRALHWLAPYETGLPTVFEDYLKEVRLLPIGSERLHWNRKVLKEKDIALEAANQKFRNRVFDACWTLIERFGEVDPALRAEVQGGDGEIYQRAQPSFVDRLKNKLRRKS
;
A
#
# COMPACT_ATOMS: atom_id res chain seq x y z
N MET A 1 -4.50 -30.02 -0.25
CA MET A 1 -5.60 -29.17 -0.73
C MET A 1 -5.64 -27.86 0.01
N ALA A 2 -5.88 -26.76 -0.71
CA ALA A 2 -6.01 -25.46 -0.09
C ALA A 2 -7.23 -25.41 0.82
N ASN A 3 -7.07 -24.88 2.02
CA ASN A 3 -8.17 -24.66 2.95
C ASN A 3 -8.84 -23.32 2.59
N PRO A 4 -10.11 -23.32 2.08
CA PRO A 4 -10.79 -22.09 1.68
C PRO A 4 -10.86 -21.05 2.79
N SER A 5 -11.05 -21.49 4.04
CA SER A 5 -11.10 -20.60 5.19
C SER A 5 -9.78 -19.87 5.40
N LYS A 6 -8.68 -20.58 5.23
CA LYS A 6 -7.35 -20.01 5.36
C LYS A 6 -7.04 -19.04 4.20
N ARG A 7 -7.45 -19.40 2.98
CA ARG A 7 -7.35 -18.53 1.82
C ARG A 7 -8.11 -17.22 2.07
N ASP A 8 -9.35 -17.31 2.55
CA ASP A 8 -10.20 -16.14 2.78
C ASP A 8 -9.63 -15.26 3.89
N SER A 9 -9.11 -15.85 4.95
CA SER A 9 -8.47 -15.11 6.04
C SER A 9 -7.26 -14.34 5.54
N THR A 10 -6.44 -14.97 4.71
CA THR A 10 -5.24 -14.34 4.15
C THR A 10 -5.63 -13.24 3.17
N ALA A 11 -6.65 -13.46 2.34
CA ALA A 11 -7.16 -12.45 1.41
C ALA A 11 -7.62 -11.20 2.15
N ARG A 12 -8.30 -11.37 3.28
CA ARG A 12 -8.73 -10.22 4.11
C ARG A 12 -7.54 -9.44 4.66
N LYS A 13 -6.45 -10.12 5.01
CA LYS A 13 -5.23 -9.45 5.47
C LYS A 13 -4.59 -8.63 4.35
N VAL A 14 -4.59 -9.16 3.13
CA VAL A 14 -4.10 -8.42 1.96
C VAL A 14 -4.94 -7.15 1.76
N VAL A 15 -6.25 -7.25 1.82
CA VAL A 15 -7.15 -6.10 1.66
C VAL A 15 -6.91 -5.06 2.76
N ALA A 16 -6.79 -5.50 4.01
CA ALA A 16 -6.55 -4.58 5.13
C ALA A 16 -5.22 -3.83 4.97
N ALA A 17 -4.17 -4.53 4.56
CA ALA A 17 -2.87 -3.91 4.33
C ALA A 17 -2.93 -2.92 3.16
N ALA A 18 -3.59 -3.30 2.05
CA ALA A 18 -3.74 -2.41 0.91
C ALA A 18 -4.54 -1.15 1.26
N ARG A 19 -5.62 -1.29 2.03
CA ARG A 19 -6.40 -0.15 2.52
C ARG A 19 -5.57 0.81 3.35
N SER A 20 -4.67 0.28 4.18
CA SER A 20 -3.81 1.11 5.02
C SER A 20 -2.92 2.03 4.19
N ILE A 21 -2.49 1.58 3.01
CA ILE A 21 -1.68 2.39 2.10
C ILE A 21 -2.53 3.48 1.44
N VAL A 22 -3.65 3.11 0.82
CA VAL A 22 -4.45 4.06 0.04
C VAL A 22 -5.17 5.09 0.92
N THR A 23 -5.30 4.82 2.20
CA THR A 23 -5.88 5.77 3.16
C THR A 23 -4.82 6.57 3.91
N TYR A 24 -3.56 6.41 3.55
CA TYR A 24 -2.43 7.11 4.20
C TYR A 24 -2.30 6.84 5.69
N GLN A 25 -2.82 5.71 6.16
CA GLN A 25 -2.65 5.29 7.55
C GLN A 25 -1.25 4.78 7.84
N ILE A 26 -0.59 4.28 6.80
CA ILE A 26 0.76 3.75 6.89
C ILE A 26 1.56 4.26 5.71
N GLY A 27 2.84 4.53 5.93
CA GLY A 27 3.73 4.98 4.85
C GLY A 27 4.00 3.91 3.82
N LEU A 28 4.49 4.32 2.66
CA LEU A 28 4.75 3.41 1.55
C LEU A 28 5.69 2.26 1.93
N PRO A 29 6.85 2.52 2.58
CA PRO A 29 7.77 1.43 2.92
C PRO A 29 7.14 0.37 3.82
N GLN A 30 6.53 0.80 4.90
CA GLN A 30 5.92 -0.12 5.87
C GLN A 30 4.72 -0.82 5.27
N GLY A 31 3.93 -0.09 4.49
CA GLY A 31 2.77 -0.64 3.80
C GLY A 31 3.16 -1.72 2.81
N CYS A 32 4.20 -1.48 2.01
CA CYS A 32 4.68 -2.47 1.04
C CYS A 32 5.19 -3.73 1.72
N VAL A 33 5.89 -3.60 2.85
CA VAL A 33 6.32 -4.77 3.64
C VAL A 33 5.10 -5.59 4.04
N ARG A 34 4.08 -4.92 4.55
CA ARG A 34 2.88 -5.58 5.05
C ARG A 34 2.10 -6.28 3.95
N VAL A 35 1.88 -5.58 2.83
CA VAL A 35 1.18 -6.17 1.68
C VAL A 35 1.97 -7.33 1.09
N ASN A 36 3.28 -7.15 0.91
CA ASN A 36 4.13 -8.20 0.33
C ASN A 36 4.12 -9.47 1.17
N ARG A 37 4.17 -9.33 2.50
CA ARG A 37 4.09 -10.47 3.40
C ARG A 37 2.76 -11.20 3.26
N ALA A 38 1.66 -10.46 3.23
CA ALA A 38 0.33 -11.04 3.07
C ALA A 38 0.17 -11.72 1.71
N LEU A 39 0.70 -11.12 0.64
CA LEU A 39 0.69 -11.72 -0.70
C LEU A 39 1.48 -13.02 -0.75
N HIS A 40 2.61 -13.06 -0.05
CA HIS A 40 3.41 -14.27 0.02
C HIS A 40 2.63 -15.44 0.64
N TRP A 41 1.81 -15.14 1.64
CA TRP A 41 0.96 -16.14 2.28
C TRP A 41 -0.25 -16.52 1.43
N LEU A 42 -0.69 -15.62 0.55
CA LEU A 42 -1.81 -15.87 -0.35
C LEU A 42 -1.38 -16.62 -1.61
N ALA A 43 -0.10 -16.53 -1.99
CA ALA A 43 0.41 -17.09 -3.24
C ALA A 43 0.07 -18.57 -3.46
N PRO A 44 0.06 -19.45 -2.43
CA PRO A 44 -0.33 -20.85 -2.65
C PRO A 44 -1.78 -21.05 -3.09
N TYR A 45 -2.63 -20.05 -2.90
CA TYR A 45 -4.07 -20.15 -3.18
C TYR A 45 -4.51 -19.35 -4.39
N GLU A 46 -3.72 -18.38 -4.85
CA GLU A 46 -4.11 -17.46 -5.90
C GLU A 46 -2.97 -17.22 -6.87
N THR A 47 -3.31 -16.96 -8.12
CA THR A 47 -2.33 -16.61 -9.17
C THR A 47 -2.53 -15.17 -9.63
N GLY A 48 -1.57 -14.66 -10.39
CA GLY A 48 -1.67 -13.31 -10.95
C GLY A 48 -1.60 -12.21 -9.92
N LEU A 49 -0.87 -12.45 -8.83
CA LEU A 49 -0.68 -11.44 -7.79
C LEU A 49 0.36 -10.39 -8.24
N PRO A 50 0.18 -9.11 -7.86
CA PRO A 50 1.10 -8.06 -8.28
C PRO A 50 2.49 -8.23 -7.65
N THR A 51 3.52 -7.88 -8.41
CA THR A 51 4.92 -7.94 -7.97
C THR A 51 5.49 -6.58 -7.60
N VAL A 52 4.73 -5.51 -7.79
CA VAL A 52 5.24 -4.15 -7.57
C VAL A 52 5.72 -3.91 -6.14
N PHE A 53 5.09 -4.54 -5.15
CA PHE A 53 5.49 -4.41 -3.75
C PHE A 53 6.88 -4.99 -3.53
N GLU A 54 7.15 -6.14 -4.11
CA GLU A 54 8.47 -6.77 -4.06
C GLU A 54 9.50 -5.92 -4.80
N ASP A 55 9.15 -5.39 -5.97
CA ASP A 55 10.03 -4.54 -6.76
C ASP A 55 10.42 -3.28 -5.98
N TYR A 56 9.45 -2.65 -5.33
CA TYR A 56 9.70 -1.50 -4.47
C TYR A 56 10.63 -1.85 -3.31
N LEU A 57 10.39 -2.97 -2.64
CA LEU A 57 11.19 -3.37 -1.50
C LEU A 57 12.62 -3.69 -1.90
N LYS A 58 12.84 -4.24 -3.10
CA LYS A 58 14.18 -4.44 -3.64
C LYS A 58 14.90 -3.12 -3.87
N GLU A 59 14.19 -2.11 -4.36
CA GLU A 59 14.73 -0.78 -4.59
C GLU A 59 15.20 -0.12 -3.30
N VAL A 60 14.45 -0.29 -2.21
CA VAL A 60 14.73 0.38 -0.94
C VAL A 60 15.42 -0.50 0.09
N ARG A 61 15.81 -1.70 -0.25
CA ARG A 61 16.32 -2.70 0.72
C ARG A 61 17.52 -2.23 1.54
N LEU A 62 18.33 -1.35 0.97
CA LEU A 62 19.53 -0.84 1.64
C LEU A 62 19.28 0.50 2.35
N LEU A 63 18.04 0.97 2.34
CA LEU A 63 17.66 2.20 3.00
C LEU A 63 17.04 1.90 4.37
N PRO A 64 17.28 2.77 5.38
CA PRO A 64 16.68 2.57 6.70
C PRO A 64 15.19 2.96 6.66
N ILE A 65 14.31 1.97 6.70
CA ILE A 65 12.86 2.18 6.64
C ILE A 65 12.13 1.74 7.91
N GLY A 66 12.84 1.15 8.85
CA GLY A 66 12.26 0.66 10.10
C GLY A 66 12.97 1.21 11.32
N SER A 67 12.90 0.49 12.42
CA SER A 67 13.50 0.92 13.69
C SER A 67 15.02 1.07 13.63
N GLU A 68 15.67 0.45 12.65
CA GLU A 68 17.11 0.60 12.44
C GLU A 68 17.52 2.05 12.19
N ARG A 69 16.56 2.92 11.78
CA ARG A 69 16.82 4.34 11.60
C ARG A 69 17.36 5.00 12.85
N LEU A 70 17.01 4.51 14.01
CA LEU A 70 17.44 5.05 15.29
C LEU A 70 18.94 4.94 15.51
N HIS A 71 19.60 4.04 14.80
CA HIS A 71 21.03 3.78 14.92
C HIS A 71 21.86 4.49 13.85
N TRP A 72 21.23 5.25 12.97
CA TRP A 72 21.92 5.92 11.89
C TRP A 72 22.26 7.36 12.25
N ASN A 73 23.41 7.82 11.75
CA ASN A 73 23.83 9.21 11.87
C ASN A 73 22.80 10.12 11.17
N ARG A 74 22.48 11.24 11.81
CA ARG A 74 21.47 12.18 11.32
C ARG A 74 21.75 12.70 9.90
N LYS A 75 23.00 13.00 9.61
CA LYS A 75 23.42 13.48 8.28
C LYS A 75 23.23 12.41 7.21
N VAL A 76 23.63 11.19 7.53
CA VAL A 76 23.47 10.04 6.62
C VAL A 76 21.99 9.74 6.41
N LEU A 77 21.16 9.86 7.46
CA LEU A 77 19.72 9.68 7.34
C LEU A 77 19.11 10.67 6.35
N LYS A 78 19.53 11.92 6.36
CA LYS A 78 19.03 12.91 5.40
C LYS A 78 19.30 12.50 3.97
N GLU A 79 20.51 12.02 3.69
CA GLU A 79 20.88 11.54 2.35
C GLU A 79 20.05 10.32 1.96
N LYS A 80 19.87 9.38 2.88
CA LYS A 80 19.07 8.17 2.63
C LYS A 80 17.58 8.50 2.46
N ASP A 81 17.08 9.50 3.18
CA ASP A 81 15.69 9.94 3.05
C ASP A 81 15.41 10.56 1.68
N ILE A 82 16.37 11.25 1.09
CA ILE A 82 16.27 11.78 -0.28
C ILE A 82 16.12 10.61 -1.26
N ALA A 83 16.95 9.58 -1.11
CA ALA A 83 16.88 8.39 -1.95
C ALA A 83 15.56 7.65 -1.76
N LEU A 84 15.09 7.55 -0.52
CA LEU A 84 13.82 6.91 -0.20
C LEU A 84 12.65 7.66 -0.84
N GLU A 85 12.65 8.99 -0.74
CA GLU A 85 11.59 9.79 -1.34
C GLU A 85 11.57 9.65 -2.87
N ALA A 86 12.75 9.58 -3.50
CA ALA A 86 12.84 9.34 -4.94
C ALA A 86 12.22 7.99 -5.31
N ALA A 87 12.50 6.95 -4.54
CA ALA A 87 11.91 5.63 -4.75
C ALA A 87 10.39 5.66 -4.54
N ASN A 88 9.93 6.37 -3.51
CA ASN A 88 8.51 6.52 -3.23
C ASN A 88 7.78 7.19 -4.40
N GLN A 89 8.36 8.25 -4.96
CA GLN A 89 7.76 8.94 -6.11
C GLN A 89 7.72 8.04 -7.33
N LYS A 90 8.79 7.27 -7.55
CA LYS A 90 8.89 6.36 -8.69
C LYS A 90 7.83 5.26 -8.65
N PHE A 91 7.54 4.73 -7.48
CA PHE A 91 6.66 3.57 -7.33
C PHE A 91 5.24 3.89 -6.86
N ARG A 92 5.00 5.09 -6.36
CA ARG A 92 3.72 5.44 -5.71
C ARG A 92 2.49 5.06 -6.53
N ASN A 93 2.43 5.51 -7.78
CA ASN A 93 1.24 5.28 -8.61
C ASN A 93 1.03 3.79 -8.87
N ARG A 94 2.11 3.07 -9.15
CA ARG A 94 2.05 1.63 -9.41
C ARG A 94 1.61 0.87 -8.16
N VAL A 95 2.11 1.27 -7.00
CA VAL A 95 1.72 0.66 -5.73
C VAL A 95 0.25 0.95 -5.42
N PHE A 96 -0.18 2.17 -5.59
CA PHE A 96 -1.59 2.53 -5.34
C PHE A 96 -2.54 1.80 -6.29
N ASP A 97 -2.19 1.69 -7.57
CA ASP A 97 -2.99 0.92 -8.53
C ASP A 97 -3.08 -0.54 -8.13
N ALA A 98 -1.97 -1.12 -7.72
CA ALA A 98 -1.94 -2.51 -7.27
C ALA A 98 -2.79 -2.70 -6.01
N CYS A 99 -2.73 -1.75 -5.08
CA CYS A 99 -3.56 -1.79 -3.87
C CYS A 99 -5.05 -1.78 -4.22
N TRP A 100 -5.46 -0.89 -5.12
CA TRP A 100 -6.86 -0.82 -5.54
C TRP A 100 -7.30 -2.09 -6.26
N THR A 101 -6.41 -2.66 -7.09
CA THR A 101 -6.70 -3.94 -7.75
C THR A 101 -6.92 -5.05 -6.74
N LEU A 102 -6.09 -5.11 -5.70
CA LEU A 102 -6.24 -6.10 -4.63
C LEU A 102 -7.54 -5.90 -3.84
N ILE A 103 -7.87 -4.66 -3.53
CA ILE A 103 -9.09 -4.34 -2.80
C ILE A 103 -10.32 -4.73 -3.61
N GLU A 104 -10.32 -4.43 -4.91
CA GLU A 104 -11.42 -4.80 -5.81
C GLU A 104 -11.54 -6.30 -6.00
N ARG A 105 -10.41 -6.99 -6.08
CA ARG A 105 -10.38 -8.44 -6.33
C ARG A 105 -10.78 -9.25 -5.10
N PHE A 106 -10.36 -8.85 -3.92
CA PHE A 106 -10.53 -9.64 -2.71
C PHE A 106 -11.41 -8.99 -1.64
N GLY A 107 -11.72 -7.72 -1.80
CA GLY A 107 -12.52 -6.97 -0.84
C GLY A 107 -13.92 -6.67 -1.38
N GLU A 108 -14.77 -6.17 -0.50
CA GLU A 108 -16.11 -5.73 -0.85
C GLU A 108 -16.15 -4.21 -0.90
N VAL A 109 -15.47 -3.63 -1.90
CA VAL A 109 -15.40 -2.18 -2.07
C VAL A 109 -16.20 -1.80 -3.31
N ASP A 110 -17.07 -0.80 -3.14
CA ASP A 110 -17.81 -0.22 -4.24
C ASP A 110 -16.84 0.37 -5.28
N PRO A 111 -16.90 -0.05 -6.55
CA PRO A 111 -16.05 0.53 -7.59
C PRO A 111 -16.18 2.05 -7.69
N ALA A 112 -17.33 2.62 -7.33
CA ALA A 112 -17.52 4.06 -7.30
C ALA A 112 -16.57 4.76 -6.34
N LEU A 113 -16.17 4.10 -5.26
CA LEU A 113 -15.21 4.65 -4.30
C LEU A 113 -13.86 4.89 -4.96
N ARG A 114 -13.39 3.96 -5.78
CA ARG A 114 -12.15 4.14 -6.52
C ARG A 114 -12.25 5.31 -7.49
N ALA A 115 -13.35 5.39 -8.22
CA ALA A 115 -13.60 6.48 -9.15
C ALA A 115 -13.63 7.83 -8.43
N GLU A 116 -14.15 7.86 -7.21
CA GLU A 116 -14.18 9.06 -6.38
C GLU A 116 -12.80 9.47 -5.88
N VAL A 117 -11.97 8.51 -5.52
CA VAL A 117 -10.63 8.74 -4.97
C VAL A 117 -9.62 9.08 -6.05
N GLN A 118 -9.52 8.24 -7.07
CA GLN A 118 -8.64 8.48 -8.21
C GLN A 118 -9.31 9.40 -9.23
N GLY A 119 -10.59 9.39 -9.10
CA GLY A 119 -11.44 10.20 -9.77
C GLY A 119 -11.24 10.37 -11.21
N GLY A 120 -11.69 9.92 -11.92
CA GLY A 120 -11.60 10.59 -13.08
C GLY A 120 -11.16 12.02 -12.78
N ASP A 121 -10.87 12.31 -11.59
CA ASP A 121 -10.51 13.62 -11.10
C ASP A 121 -9.13 13.56 -10.44
N GLY A 122 -8.12 13.40 -11.30
CA GLY A 122 -6.74 13.38 -10.85
C GLY A 122 -6.31 14.63 -10.10
N GLU A 123 -7.00 15.75 -10.32
CA GLU A 123 -6.70 16.98 -9.60
C GLU A 123 -6.93 16.85 -8.11
N ILE A 124 -8.06 16.29 -7.71
CA ILE A 124 -8.38 16.12 -6.28
C ILE A 124 -7.33 15.23 -5.63
N TYR A 125 -6.96 14.17 -6.32
CA TYR A 125 -5.98 13.24 -5.81
C TYR A 125 -4.59 13.87 -5.69
N GLN A 126 -4.20 14.64 -6.71
CA GLN A 126 -2.89 15.30 -6.72
C GLN A 126 -2.76 16.37 -5.65
N ARG A 127 -3.85 17.04 -5.32
CA ARG A 127 -3.83 18.09 -4.30
C ARG A 127 -3.59 17.52 -2.90
N ALA A 128 -4.01 16.28 -2.66
CA ALA A 128 -3.81 15.58 -1.40
C ALA A 128 -4.03 16.48 -0.18
N GLN A 129 -5.09 17.25 -0.19
CA GLN A 129 -5.44 18.14 0.92
C GLN A 129 -5.70 17.31 2.17
N PRO A 130 -5.24 17.76 3.36
CA PRO A 130 -5.51 17.01 4.58
C PRO A 130 -6.98 16.73 4.80
N SER A 131 -7.85 17.71 4.51
CA SER A 131 -9.30 17.54 4.61
C SER A 131 -9.82 16.45 3.67
N PHE A 132 -9.26 16.37 2.48
CA PHE A 132 -9.62 15.33 1.52
C PHE A 132 -9.17 13.95 2.01
N VAL A 133 -7.94 13.86 2.51
CA VAL A 133 -7.39 12.60 3.04
C VAL A 133 -8.24 12.12 4.22
N ASP A 134 -8.60 13.02 5.13
CA ASP A 134 -9.42 12.67 6.29
C ASP A 134 -10.81 12.18 5.87
N ARG A 135 -11.42 12.83 4.90
CA ARG A 135 -12.72 12.44 4.37
C ARG A 135 -12.64 11.06 3.73
N LEU A 136 -11.58 10.79 3.00
CA LEU A 136 -11.35 9.49 2.38
C LEU A 136 -11.20 8.40 3.44
N LYS A 137 -10.41 8.63 4.47
CA LYS A 137 -10.21 7.69 5.56
C LYS A 137 -11.53 7.36 6.24
N ASN A 138 -12.32 8.37 6.53
CA ASN A 138 -13.62 8.18 7.18
C ASN A 138 -14.57 7.36 6.30
N LYS A 139 -14.56 7.62 5.02
CA LYS A 139 -15.41 6.91 4.07
C LYS A 139 -15.05 5.43 4.00
N LEU A 140 -13.76 5.12 3.94
CA LEU A 140 -13.30 3.73 3.92
C LEU A 140 -13.56 3.02 5.23
N ARG A 141 -13.41 3.71 6.36
CA ARG A 141 -13.69 3.14 7.68
C ARG A 141 -15.16 2.76 7.82
N ARG A 142 -16.06 3.60 7.34
CA ARG A 142 -17.50 3.33 7.42
C ARG A 142 -17.89 2.09 6.64
N LYS A 143 -17.16 1.77 5.58
CA LYS A 143 -17.42 0.59 4.74
C LYS A 143 -16.71 -0.66 5.24
N SER A 144 -15.80 -0.49 6.18
CA SER A 144 -15.11 -1.64 6.79
C SER A 144 -15.93 -2.20 7.96
#